data_1dbf3d73b1841f14383735650cee2fc1
#
_entry.id   1dbf3d73b1841f14383735650cee2fc1
#
_cell.length_a   1.000
_cell.length_b   1.000
_cell.length_c   1.000
_cell.angle_alpha   90.00
_cell.angle_beta   90.00
_cell.angle_gamma   90.00
#
_symmetry.space_group_name_H-M   'P 1'
#
loop_
_entity.id
_entity.type
_entity.pdbx_description
1 polymer ?
#
loop_
_entity_poly.entity_id
_entity_poly.type
_entity_poly.pdbx_seq_one_letter_code
_entity_poly.pdbx_strand_id
1 'polypeptide(L)'
;GIADGTGAEPNDLSTAPEGTRLFDALDLALADVPLNRIAGAVFITDGQVHDAPDEPTRAPRIGHTRPLHVLLTGDSNESDRRLVVAEAPSYGIVNSELQLTLRIEDAGVAEQPRTARVTLRPDGKSAQTHTLEVGKEQQVPFKLDHGGQTIVEIEVDSVGGELTLQNNRAALTVNGVRQRLRVLLVSGEPHAGERTWRNLLKADPSVDLVHFTILRPPEKQDGTPVRELSLIAFPIRELFETKLTDFDLIIFDRYRRRGVLPQSYFINIVRYISNGGALLGAVGPAFATPLSVYQTPLKAVIPGRPTGEVIEQGFRPMLSTLGERHPVTAELAGASNGSPGWGRWFRMIDAEAESGTTVMQGVQGRPLLQLDRIGEGRVALLLSDHAWLWAR
;
A
#
# COMPACT_ATOMS: atom_id res chain seq x y z
N GLY A 1 43.42 -19.46 17.27
CA GLY A 1 42.70 -19.29 16.03
C GLY A 1 41.26 -18.98 16.36
N ILE A 2 40.90 -17.74 16.16
CA ILE A 2 39.51 -17.26 16.34
C ILE A 2 38.80 -17.58 15.02
N ALA A 3 37.75 -18.42 15.07
CA ALA A 3 36.90 -18.67 13.90
C ALA A 3 35.75 -17.64 13.88
N ASP A 4 35.70 -16.89 12.78
CA ASP A 4 34.62 -15.95 12.48
C ASP A 4 33.27 -16.67 12.36
N GLY A 5 32.31 -16.16 13.10
CA GLY A 5 30.92 -16.54 12.98
C GLY A 5 30.29 -15.96 11.73
N THR A 6 30.12 -16.79 10.70
CA THR A 6 29.25 -16.49 9.56
C THR A 6 27.81 -16.48 10.01
N GLY A 7 27.14 -15.36 9.77
CA GLY A 7 25.74 -15.15 10.07
C GLY A 7 24.86 -16.21 9.42
N ALA A 8 24.01 -16.83 10.21
CA ALA A 8 22.94 -17.67 9.72
C ALA A 8 21.91 -16.77 9.01
N GLU A 9 21.64 -17.05 7.75
CA GLU A 9 20.53 -16.48 7.02
C GLU A 9 19.21 -16.84 7.73
N PRO A 10 18.19 -15.97 7.70
CA PRO A 10 16.90 -16.28 8.30
C PRO A 10 16.32 -17.50 7.59
N ASN A 11 16.08 -18.56 8.35
CA ASN A 11 15.41 -19.76 7.88
C ASN A 11 14.11 -19.38 7.20
N ASP A 12 14.03 -19.71 5.92
CA ASP A 12 12.82 -19.69 5.12
C ASP A 12 11.84 -20.73 5.74
N LEU A 13 10.88 -20.23 6.51
CA LEU A 13 9.84 -21.04 7.17
C LEU A 13 8.84 -21.66 6.19
N SER A 14 9.03 -21.43 4.87
CA SER A 14 8.13 -21.87 3.81
C SER A 14 8.36 -23.33 3.37
N THR A 15 9.35 -24.04 3.89
CA THR A 15 9.70 -25.42 3.47
C THR A 15 9.72 -26.48 4.57
N ALA A 16 9.18 -26.17 5.77
CA ALA A 16 8.94 -27.23 6.73
C ALA A 16 7.82 -28.13 6.21
N PRO A 17 8.07 -29.45 5.97
CA PRO A 17 7.02 -30.34 5.51
C PRO A 17 5.90 -30.38 6.56
N GLU A 18 4.70 -29.97 6.17
CA GLU A 18 3.52 -29.97 7.04
C GLU A 18 3.21 -31.41 7.47
N GLY A 19 3.06 -31.62 8.79
CA GLY A 19 2.59 -32.86 9.39
C GLY A 19 3.66 -33.67 10.13
N THR A 20 3.20 -34.70 10.86
CA THR A 20 4.05 -35.59 11.67
C THR A 20 4.78 -36.59 10.76
N ARG A 21 6.10 -36.49 10.68
CA ARG A 21 6.98 -37.37 9.90
C ARG A 21 7.67 -38.40 10.82
N LEU A 22 6.96 -39.42 11.16
CA LEU A 22 7.39 -40.38 12.17
C LEU A 22 8.40 -41.36 11.65
N PHE A 23 8.28 -41.79 10.38
CA PHE A 23 9.19 -42.75 9.74
C PHE A 23 10.54 -42.10 9.40
N ASP A 24 10.55 -40.82 8.95
CA ASP A 24 11.79 -40.07 8.77
C ASP A 24 12.55 -39.89 10.10
N ALA A 25 11.82 -39.59 11.18
CA ALA A 25 12.42 -39.46 12.51
C ALA A 25 13.03 -40.80 12.98
N LEU A 26 12.36 -41.90 12.67
CA LEU A 26 12.90 -43.26 12.93
C LEU A 26 14.18 -43.54 12.16
N ASP A 27 14.19 -43.22 10.86
CA ASP A 27 15.37 -43.46 10.01
C ASP A 27 16.57 -42.61 10.49
N LEU A 28 16.30 -41.35 10.90
CA LEU A 28 17.33 -40.49 11.48
C LEU A 28 17.85 -41.04 12.81
N ALA A 29 16.98 -41.48 13.70
CA ALA A 29 17.35 -42.02 15.00
C ALA A 29 18.17 -43.34 14.86
N LEU A 30 17.94 -44.10 13.80
CA LEU A 30 18.63 -45.37 13.55
C LEU A 30 19.87 -45.25 12.63
N ALA A 31 20.14 -44.06 12.11
CA ALA A 31 21.21 -43.84 11.11
C ALA A 31 22.59 -44.31 11.64
N ASP A 32 22.88 -44.06 12.89
CA ASP A 32 24.16 -44.36 13.53
C ASP A 32 24.13 -45.61 14.45
N VAL A 33 22.99 -46.34 14.50
CA VAL A 33 22.82 -47.48 15.37
C VAL A 33 23.03 -48.76 14.56
N PRO A 34 24.02 -49.65 14.91
CA PRO A 34 24.19 -50.94 14.26
C PRO A 34 22.95 -51.81 14.42
N LEU A 35 22.50 -52.48 13.33
CA LEU A 35 21.28 -53.28 13.29
C LEU A 35 21.21 -54.37 14.36
N ASN A 36 22.34 -54.96 14.76
CA ASN A 36 22.42 -55.97 15.83
C ASN A 36 22.19 -55.42 17.24
N ARG A 37 22.14 -54.11 17.42
CA ARG A 37 21.87 -53.44 18.68
C ARG A 37 20.42 -52.95 18.80
N ILE A 38 19.64 -53.05 17.74
CA ILE A 38 18.24 -52.65 17.72
C ILE A 38 17.39 -53.85 18.14
N ALA A 39 16.70 -53.75 19.27
CA ALA A 39 15.77 -54.79 19.72
C ALA A 39 14.36 -54.60 19.10
N GLY A 40 13.96 -53.35 18.85
CA GLY A 40 12.68 -52.93 18.26
C GLY A 40 12.50 -51.41 18.37
N ALA A 41 11.39 -50.90 17.91
CA ALA A 41 10.99 -49.49 18.10
C ALA A 41 9.58 -49.44 18.68
N VAL A 42 9.31 -48.33 19.39
CA VAL A 42 7.99 -48.01 19.93
C VAL A 42 7.61 -46.64 19.44
N PHE A 43 6.52 -46.53 18.71
CA PHE A 43 5.89 -45.25 18.35
C PHE A 43 4.83 -44.92 19.37
N ILE A 44 4.82 -43.68 19.80
CA ILE A 44 3.73 -43.10 20.59
C ILE A 44 3.14 -41.98 19.72
N THR A 45 1.93 -42.16 19.23
CA THR A 45 1.32 -41.29 18.23
C THR A 45 -0.19 -41.30 18.33
N ASP A 46 -0.84 -40.25 17.87
CA ASP A 46 -2.29 -40.16 17.66
C ASP A 46 -2.77 -40.89 16.39
N GLY A 47 -1.82 -41.37 15.56
CA GLY A 47 -2.09 -42.08 14.33
C GLY A 47 -2.06 -41.21 13.08
N GLN A 48 -1.95 -39.87 13.22
CA GLN A 48 -1.89 -38.96 12.08
C GLN A 48 -0.44 -38.81 11.55
N VAL A 49 0.04 -39.87 10.88
CA VAL A 49 1.39 -39.94 10.34
C VAL A 49 1.36 -39.63 8.83
N HIS A 50 2.12 -38.64 8.38
CA HIS A 50 2.10 -38.11 7.00
C HIS A 50 3.12 -38.82 6.07
N ASP A 51 4.09 -39.52 6.62
CA ASP A 51 5.16 -40.21 5.91
C ASP A 51 5.06 -41.74 6.05
N ALA A 52 3.86 -42.23 6.36
CA ALA A 52 3.64 -43.68 6.42
C ALA A 52 3.83 -44.32 5.03
N PRO A 53 4.62 -45.41 4.90
CA PRO A 53 4.82 -46.06 3.60
C PRO A 53 3.54 -46.73 3.13
N ASP A 54 3.19 -46.56 1.84
CA ASP A 54 2.00 -47.13 1.21
C ASP A 54 1.99 -48.67 1.23
N GLU A 55 3.18 -49.31 1.27
CA GLU A 55 3.32 -50.71 1.38
C GLU A 55 4.05 -51.14 2.67
N PRO A 56 3.51 -52.09 3.44
CA PRO A 56 4.16 -52.59 4.66
C PRO A 56 5.57 -53.15 4.46
N THR A 57 5.88 -53.58 3.21
CA THR A 57 7.18 -54.09 2.82
C THR A 57 8.27 -53.04 2.68
N ARG A 58 7.91 -51.79 2.67
CA ARG A 58 8.80 -50.61 2.52
C ARG A 58 9.16 -49.96 3.84
N ALA A 59 8.80 -50.58 4.96
CA ALA A 59 9.14 -50.04 6.27
C ALA A 59 10.66 -49.90 6.43
N PRO A 60 11.13 -48.75 6.90
CA PRO A 60 12.55 -48.44 6.89
C PRO A 60 13.32 -49.33 7.86
N ARG A 61 14.59 -49.40 7.65
CA ARG A 61 15.74 -50.05 8.38
C ARG A 61 15.47 -51.04 9.50
N ILE A 62 14.35 -51.03 10.22
CA ILE A 62 13.97 -52.03 11.21
C ILE A 62 13.61 -53.31 10.54
N GLY A 63 13.12 -53.28 9.28
CA GLY A 63 12.82 -54.44 8.43
C GLY A 63 11.90 -55.45 9.09
N HIS A 64 11.54 -56.48 8.36
CA HIS A 64 10.66 -57.57 8.81
C HIS A 64 11.20 -58.41 10.01
N THR A 65 12.38 -58.08 10.51
CA THR A 65 13.06 -58.90 11.53
C THR A 65 12.99 -58.28 12.94
N ARG A 66 12.48 -57.05 13.13
CA ARG A 66 12.40 -56.36 14.43
C ARG A 66 11.01 -55.88 14.68
N PRO A 67 10.48 -55.98 15.91
CA PRO A 67 9.13 -55.52 16.20
C PRO A 67 9.05 -53.98 16.21
N LEU A 68 8.00 -53.45 15.57
CA LEU A 68 7.56 -52.08 15.69
C LEU A 68 6.24 -52.11 16.47
N HIS A 69 6.26 -51.54 17.68
CA HIS A 69 5.08 -51.35 18.48
C HIS A 69 4.52 -49.93 18.32
N VAL A 70 3.21 -49.85 18.21
CA VAL A 70 2.52 -48.54 18.11
C VAL A 70 1.59 -48.44 19.31
N LEU A 71 1.80 -47.38 20.08
CA LEU A 71 0.90 -46.94 21.18
C LEU A 71 0.08 -45.77 20.67
N LEU A 72 -1.19 -46.03 20.38
CA LEU A 72 -2.11 -44.98 19.98
C LEU A 72 -2.57 -44.23 21.20
N THR A 73 -2.39 -42.90 21.17
CA THR A 73 -2.83 -41.97 22.23
C THR A 73 -4.17 -41.29 21.91
N GLY A 74 -4.63 -41.39 20.66
CA GLY A 74 -5.91 -40.85 20.23
C GLY A 74 -7.11 -41.72 20.64
N ASP A 75 -8.24 -41.09 20.95
CA ASP A 75 -9.54 -41.77 21.15
C ASP A 75 -10.32 -41.72 19.84
N SER A 76 -11.03 -42.82 19.52
CA SER A 76 -11.92 -42.89 18.34
C SER A 76 -13.11 -41.90 18.37
N ASN A 77 -13.37 -41.30 19.54
CA ASN A 77 -14.44 -40.33 19.76
C ASN A 77 -13.93 -38.86 19.78
N GLU A 78 -12.65 -38.65 19.51
CA GLU A 78 -12.10 -37.29 19.46
C GLU A 78 -12.65 -36.54 18.24
N SER A 79 -13.13 -35.35 18.49
CA SER A 79 -13.59 -34.42 17.43
C SER A 79 -12.49 -33.43 17.11
N ASP A 80 -12.31 -33.15 15.86
CA ASP A 80 -11.34 -32.16 15.41
C ASP A 80 -11.86 -31.46 14.12
N ARG A 81 -11.73 -30.14 14.09
CA ARG A 81 -12.01 -29.31 12.91
C ARG A 81 -10.72 -28.67 12.48
N ARG A 82 -10.47 -28.65 11.19
CA ARG A 82 -9.31 -27.92 10.64
C ARG A 82 -9.68 -27.04 9.44
N LEU A 83 -8.99 -25.93 9.34
CA LEU A 83 -9.03 -25.03 8.22
C LEU A 83 -7.91 -25.36 7.24
N VAL A 84 -8.27 -25.61 5.98
CA VAL A 84 -7.32 -25.85 4.90
C VAL A 84 -7.42 -24.67 3.92
N VAL A 85 -6.28 -24.02 3.67
CA VAL A 85 -6.15 -23.03 2.59
C VAL A 85 -5.69 -23.75 1.34
N ALA A 86 -6.62 -24.01 0.42
CA ALA A 86 -6.32 -24.74 -0.82
C ALA A 86 -5.59 -23.86 -1.84
N GLU A 87 -6.04 -22.59 -1.97
CA GLU A 87 -5.39 -21.60 -2.85
C GLU A 87 -5.45 -20.21 -2.23
N ALA A 88 -4.34 -19.49 -2.35
CA ALA A 88 -4.25 -18.09 -1.93
C ALA A 88 -3.41 -17.28 -2.93
N PRO A 89 -3.83 -16.04 -3.28
CA PRO A 89 -3.05 -15.17 -4.11
C PRO A 89 -1.82 -14.66 -3.34
N SER A 90 -0.65 -14.71 -3.95
CA SER A 90 0.57 -14.10 -3.38
C SER A 90 0.60 -12.58 -3.53
N TYR A 91 -0.17 -12.03 -4.46
CA TYR A 91 -0.34 -10.59 -4.70
C TYR A 91 -1.75 -10.26 -5.19
N GLY A 92 -2.15 -8.99 -5.03
CA GLY A 92 -3.41 -8.50 -5.54
C GLY A 92 -3.43 -6.98 -5.71
N ILE A 93 -4.33 -6.49 -6.55
CA ILE A 93 -4.50 -5.05 -6.76
C ILE A 93 -5.29 -4.47 -5.57
N VAL A 94 -4.79 -3.39 -4.99
CA VAL A 94 -5.45 -2.67 -3.88
C VAL A 94 -6.86 -2.24 -4.31
N ASN A 95 -7.83 -2.40 -3.41
CA ASN A 95 -9.26 -2.17 -3.61
C ASN A 95 -9.96 -3.08 -4.63
N SER A 96 -9.26 -4.03 -5.26
CA SER A 96 -9.87 -5.06 -6.07
C SER A 96 -10.30 -6.25 -5.22
N GLU A 97 -11.31 -6.97 -5.65
CA GLU A 97 -11.75 -8.20 -5.01
C GLU A 97 -10.79 -9.34 -5.36
N LEU A 98 -10.25 -9.98 -4.33
CA LEU A 98 -9.41 -11.17 -4.42
C LEU A 98 -10.18 -12.38 -3.89
N GLN A 99 -9.79 -13.58 -4.28
CA GLN A 99 -10.43 -14.82 -3.89
C GLN A 99 -9.45 -15.71 -3.13
N LEU A 100 -9.88 -16.26 -2.01
CA LEU A 100 -9.21 -17.35 -1.29
C LEU A 100 -10.02 -18.62 -1.50
N THR A 101 -9.36 -19.74 -1.79
CA THR A 101 -10.04 -21.05 -1.81
C THR A 101 -9.78 -21.73 -0.47
N LEU A 102 -10.85 -21.91 0.30
CA LEU A 102 -10.80 -22.51 1.63
C LEU A 102 -11.61 -23.80 1.66
N ARG A 103 -11.15 -24.76 2.48
CA ARG A 103 -11.88 -25.98 2.81
C ARG A 103 -11.84 -26.21 4.32
N ILE A 104 -12.99 -26.59 4.88
CA ILE A 104 -13.14 -26.95 6.27
C ILE A 104 -13.29 -28.46 6.34
N GLU A 105 -12.52 -29.11 7.17
CA GLU A 105 -12.59 -30.57 7.37
C GLU A 105 -12.90 -30.86 8.83
N ASP A 106 -13.90 -31.73 9.06
CA ASP A 106 -14.30 -32.22 10.36
C ASP A 106 -13.98 -33.71 10.47
N ALA A 107 -13.25 -34.13 11.49
CA ALA A 107 -12.97 -35.51 11.83
C ALA A 107 -13.63 -35.86 13.17
N GLY A 108 -14.21 -37.07 13.29
CA GLY A 108 -14.81 -37.56 14.55
C GLY A 108 -16.01 -36.79 15.09
N VAL A 109 -16.56 -35.83 14.33
CA VAL A 109 -17.73 -35.04 14.75
C VAL A 109 -19.00 -35.86 14.58
N ALA A 110 -19.63 -36.24 15.69
CA ALA A 110 -20.79 -37.14 15.70
C ALA A 110 -22.05 -36.56 14.98
N GLU A 111 -22.27 -35.26 15.10
CA GLU A 111 -23.26 -34.52 14.32
C GLU A 111 -22.50 -33.47 13.49
N GLN A 112 -22.23 -33.81 12.24
CA GLN A 112 -21.51 -32.88 11.34
C GLN A 112 -22.40 -31.68 11.03
N PRO A 113 -22.04 -30.47 11.51
CA PRO A 113 -22.69 -29.26 11.04
C PRO A 113 -22.39 -29.11 9.55
N ARG A 114 -23.42 -28.94 8.72
CA ARG A 114 -23.25 -28.79 7.26
C ARG A 114 -22.49 -27.55 6.88
N THR A 115 -22.41 -26.57 7.78
CA THR A 115 -21.75 -25.28 7.55
C THR A 115 -20.96 -24.85 8.78
N ALA A 116 -19.90 -24.07 8.56
CA ALA A 116 -19.12 -23.43 9.60
C ALA A 116 -18.85 -21.97 9.24
N ARG A 117 -18.69 -21.14 10.26
CA ARG A 117 -18.38 -19.73 10.10
C ARG A 117 -16.87 -19.54 10.03
N VAL A 118 -16.41 -18.81 8.99
CA VAL A 118 -15.02 -18.42 8.81
C VAL A 118 -14.91 -16.92 8.91
N THR A 119 -13.95 -16.45 9.68
CA THR A 119 -13.67 -15.03 9.90
C THR A 119 -12.32 -14.68 9.31
N LEU A 120 -12.28 -13.68 8.43
CA LEU A 120 -11.06 -13.12 7.85
C LEU A 120 -10.75 -11.76 8.49
N ARG A 121 -9.50 -11.53 8.86
CA ARG A 121 -9.03 -10.25 9.44
C ARG A 121 -7.76 -9.79 8.72
N PRO A 122 -7.89 -8.99 7.63
CA PRO A 122 -6.71 -8.36 7.02
C PRO A 122 -6.08 -7.37 7.99
N ASP A 123 -4.78 -7.50 8.31
CA ASP A 123 -4.00 -6.65 9.23
C ASP A 123 -4.67 -6.38 10.59
N GLY A 124 -5.41 -7.37 11.11
CA GLY A 124 -6.12 -7.24 12.38
C GLY A 124 -7.26 -6.21 12.39
N LYS A 125 -7.66 -5.70 11.21
CA LYS A 125 -8.78 -4.72 11.05
C LYS A 125 -10.16 -5.39 11.16
N SER A 126 -11.18 -4.72 10.63
CA SER A 126 -12.56 -5.19 10.67
C SER A 126 -12.74 -6.62 10.12
N ALA A 127 -13.30 -7.49 10.94
CA ALA A 127 -13.55 -8.88 10.58
C ALA A 127 -14.62 -8.99 9.47
N GLN A 128 -14.33 -9.81 8.46
CA GLN A 128 -15.30 -10.25 7.45
C GLN A 128 -15.69 -11.69 7.76
N THR A 129 -16.97 -11.96 7.84
CA THR A 129 -17.48 -13.29 8.23
C THR A 129 -18.20 -13.94 7.06
N HIS A 130 -17.85 -15.20 6.76
CA HIS A 130 -18.44 -16.01 5.71
C HIS A 130 -18.93 -17.33 6.31
N THR A 131 -19.99 -17.90 5.74
CA THR A 131 -20.48 -19.22 6.12
C THR A 131 -20.17 -20.20 5.00
N LEU A 132 -19.35 -21.22 5.29
CA LEU A 132 -18.90 -22.20 4.33
C LEU A 132 -19.46 -23.59 4.62
N GLU A 133 -19.66 -24.40 3.58
CA GLU A 133 -20.04 -25.81 3.73
C GLU A 133 -18.82 -26.63 4.11
N VAL A 134 -18.97 -27.49 5.11
CA VAL A 134 -17.90 -28.40 5.54
C VAL A 134 -17.65 -29.47 4.46
N GLY A 135 -16.39 -29.80 4.22
CA GLY A 135 -15.95 -30.81 3.26
C GLY A 135 -15.86 -30.33 1.81
N LYS A 136 -16.21 -29.07 1.51
CA LYS A 136 -16.14 -28.52 0.15
C LYS A 136 -15.14 -27.38 0.05
N GLU A 137 -14.47 -27.30 -1.09
CA GLU A 137 -13.66 -26.13 -1.46
C GLU A 137 -14.59 -25.00 -1.91
N GLN A 138 -14.40 -23.82 -1.35
CA GLN A 138 -15.23 -22.65 -1.64
C GLN A 138 -14.37 -21.38 -1.72
N GLN A 139 -14.73 -20.52 -2.65
CA GLN A 139 -14.07 -19.23 -2.82
C GLN A 139 -14.65 -18.20 -1.86
N VAL A 140 -13.76 -17.52 -1.15
CA VAL A 140 -14.08 -16.47 -0.18
C VAL A 140 -13.47 -15.16 -0.68
N PRO A 141 -14.32 -14.15 -0.97
CA PRO A 141 -13.85 -12.85 -1.43
C PRO A 141 -13.27 -12.05 -0.27
N PHE A 142 -12.19 -11.30 -0.53
CA PHE A 142 -11.63 -10.32 0.38
C PHE A 142 -10.98 -9.17 -0.41
N LYS A 143 -10.66 -8.07 0.27
CA LYS A 143 -10.03 -6.90 -0.36
C LYS A 143 -8.80 -6.46 0.42
N LEU A 144 -7.81 -5.95 -0.31
CA LEU A 144 -6.65 -5.28 0.27
C LEU A 144 -6.89 -3.78 0.29
N ASP A 145 -6.70 -3.14 1.44
CA ASP A 145 -6.94 -1.70 1.62
C ASP A 145 -5.71 -0.86 1.28
N HIS A 146 -4.51 -1.46 1.23
CA HIS A 146 -3.25 -0.74 1.00
C HIS A 146 -2.24 -1.54 0.19
N GLY A 147 -1.24 -0.86 -0.36
CA GLY A 147 -0.09 -1.48 -1.00
C GLY A 147 0.94 -1.98 0.02
N GLY A 148 1.75 -2.96 -0.40
CA GLY A 148 2.70 -3.65 0.44
C GLY A 148 2.15 -4.93 1.05
N GLN A 149 2.84 -5.49 2.03
CA GLN A 149 2.45 -6.74 2.67
C GLN A 149 1.23 -6.54 3.56
N THR A 150 0.25 -7.41 3.40
CA THR A 150 -0.94 -7.54 4.23
C THR A 150 -0.97 -8.94 4.82
N ILE A 151 -1.09 -9.06 6.13
CA ILE A 151 -1.29 -10.35 6.81
C ILE A 151 -2.79 -10.57 6.92
N VAL A 152 -3.27 -11.65 6.30
CA VAL A 152 -4.67 -12.06 6.38
C VAL A 152 -4.77 -13.21 7.38
N GLU A 153 -5.33 -12.95 8.54
CA GLU A 153 -5.66 -13.95 9.53
C GLU A 153 -7.01 -14.58 9.20
N ILE A 154 -7.07 -15.89 9.23
CA ILE A 154 -8.27 -16.67 8.93
C ILE A 154 -8.54 -17.58 10.11
N GLU A 155 -9.78 -17.60 10.60
CA GLU A 155 -10.19 -18.41 11.74
C GLU A 155 -11.56 -19.05 11.43
N VAL A 156 -11.70 -20.34 11.68
CA VAL A 156 -12.98 -21.05 11.64
C VAL A 156 -13.50 -21.27 13.06
N ASP A 157 -14.82 -21.14 13.25
CA ASP A 157 -15.46 -21.40 14.54
C ASP A 157 -15.23 -22.86 14.95
N SER A 158 -14.89 -23.07 16.22
CA SER A 158 -14.64 -24.40 16.80
C SER A 158 -15.93 -25.24 16.92
N VAL A 159 -15.77 -26.56 16.96
CA VAL A 159 -16.79 -27.52 17.40
C VAL A 159 -16.55 -27.92 18.84
N GLY A 160 -17.59 -28.39 19.55
CA GLY A 160 -17.44 -28.79 20.95
C GLY A 160 -16.54 -30.03 21.09
N GLY A 161 -15.52 -29.96 22.01
CA GLY A 161 -14.67 -31.09 22.33
C GLY A 161 -13.50 -31.31 21.37
N GLU A 162 -13.07 -30.28 20.65
CA GLU A 162 -11.90 -30.36 19.75
C GLU A 162 -10.59 -30.67 20.47
N LEU A 163 -9.76 -31.46 19.82
CA LEU A 163 -8.41 -31.79 20.27
C LEU A 163 -7.51 -30.57 20.34
N THR A 164 -7.59 -29.70 19.34
CA THR A 164 -6.79 -28.49 19.24
C THR A 164 -7.53 -27.39 18.49
N LEU A 165 -7.31 -26.14 18.93
CA LEU A 165 -7.82 -24.95 18.27
C LEU A 165 -6.79 -24.31 17.33
N GLN A 166 -5.57 -24.87 17.27
CA GLN A 166 -4.48 -24.28 16.47
C GLN A 166 -4.68 -24.48 14.99
N ASN A 167 -5.23 -25.63 14.57
CA ASN A 167 -5.51 -25.97 13.17
C ASN A 167 -6.80 -25.30 12.63
N ASN A 168 -7.51 -24.58 13.50
CA ASN A 168 -8.66 -23.72 13.12
C ASN A 168 -8.21 -22.35 12.61
N ARG A 169 -6.92 -22.07 12.58
CA ARG A 169 -6.36 -20.76 12.20
C ARG A 169 -5.30 -20.93 11.12
N ALA A 170 -5.31 -19.94 10.23
CA ALA A 170 -4.25 -19.78 9.23
C ALA A 170 -3.87 -18.29 9.12
N ALA A 171 -2.64 -18.02 8.78
CA ALA A 171 -2.18 -16.67 8.45
C ALA A 171 -1.49 -16.70 7.08
N LEU A 172 -1.86 -15.76 6.22
CA LEU A 172 -1.34 -15.62 4.87
C LEU A 172 -0.71 -14.24 4.71
N THR A 173 0.34 -14.17 3.90
CA THR A 173 0.89 -12.89 3.47
C THR A 173 0.53 -12.65 2.01
N VAL A 174 -0.19 -11.55 1.74
CA VAL A 174 -0.58 -11.13 0.39
C VAL A 174 0.03 -9.76 0.11
N ASN A 175 0.71 -9.61 -1.03
CA ASN A 175 1.32 -8.34 -1.40
C ASN A 175 0.36 -7.46 -2.20
N GLY A 176 -0.07 -6.34 -1.62
CA GLY A 176 -0.92 -5.35 -2.28
C GLY A 176 -0.15 -4.52 -3.31
N VAL A 177 -0.56 -4.59 -4.58
CA VAL A 177 0.00 -3.79 -5.67
C VAL A 177 -0.97 -2.65 -5.97
N ARG A 178 -0.50 -1.40 -5.87
CA ARG A 178 -1.31 -0.24 -6.25
C ARG A 178 -1.43 -0.15 -7.77
N GLN A 179 -2.59 0.25 -8.24
CA GLN A 179 -2.74 0.73 -9.62
C GLN A 179 -1.85 1.96 -9.81
N ARG A 180 -1.42 2.21 -11.05
CA ARG A 180 -0.67 3.43 -11.36
C ARG A 180 -1.48 4.66 -10.98
N LEU A 181 -0.87 5.56 -10.22
CA LEU A 181 -1.49 6.84 -9.86
C LEU A 181 -1.58 7.72 -11.10
N ARG A 182 -2.78 8.13 -11.46
CA ARG A 182 -3.00 9.05 -12.59
C ARG A 182 -2.87 10.49 -12.11
N VAL A 183 -1.84 11.17 -12.58
CA VAL A 183 -1.50 12.54 -12.17
C VAL A 183 -1.72 13.50 -13.33
N LEU A 184 -2.53 14.55 -13.10
CA LEU A 184 -2.68 15.67 -14.02
C LEU A 184 -1.76 16.82 -13.58
N LEU A 185 -0.69 17.06 -14.31
CA LEU A 185 0.19 18.21 -14.11
C LEU A 185 -0.24 19.37 -15.02
N VAL A 186 -0.65 20.48 -14.41
CA VAL A 186 -1.03 21.70 -15.09
C VAL A 186 0.08 22.73 -14.88
N SER A 187 0.94 22.92 -15.87
CA SER A 187 2.02 23.92 -15.83
C SER A 187 1.53 25.26 -16.38
N GLY A 188 1.70 26.31 -15.58
CA GLY A 188 1.29 27.67 -15.94
C GLY A 188 2.39 28.42 -16.68
N GLU A 189 3.29 29.09 -15.94
CA GLU A 189 4.39 29.86 -16.55
C GLU A 189 5.65 28.98 -16.66
N PRO A 190 6.35 29.00 -17.81
CA PRO A 190 7.60 28.26 -17.99
C PRO A 190 8.65 28.64 -16.93
N HIS A 191 9.26 27.64 -16.28
CA HIS A 191 10.35 27.80 -15.32
C HIS A 191 11.18 26.52 -15.20
N ALA A 192 12.31 26.60 -14.49
CA ALA A 192 13.21 25.45 -14.34
C ALA A 192 12.56 24.25 -13.65
N GLY A 193 11.61 24.50 -12.73
CA GLY A 193 10.89 23.47 -11.98
C GLY A 193 9.92 22.63 -12.81
N GLU A 194 9.37 23.17 -13.90
CA GLU A 194 8.42 22.44 -14.77
C GLU A 194 9.04 21.14 -15.30
N ARG A 195 10.28 21.20 -15.77
CA ARG A 195 11.01 20.01 -16.24
C ARG A 195 11.27 19.01 -15.12
N THR A 196 11.53 19.52 -13.92
CA THR A 196 11.80 18.68 -12.75
C THR A 196 10.53 17.93 -12.34
N TRP A 197 9.38 18.60 -12.23
CA TRP A 197 8.09 17.95 -11.98
C TRP A 197 7.80 16.86 -13.01
N ARG A 198 7.91 17.20 -14.29
CA ARG A 198 7.65 16.24 -15.37
C ARG A 198 8.59 15.04 -15.31
N ASN A 199 9.88 15.29 -15.12
CA ASN A 199 10.88 14.21 -15.11
C ASN A 199 10.73 13.33 -13.87
N LEU A 200 10.47 13.91 -12.70
CA LEU A 200 10.25 13.17 -11.47
C LEU A 200 9.03 12.24 -11.59
N LEU A 201 7.88 12.79 -11.99
CA LEU A 201 6.64 12.03 -12.12
C LEU A 201 6.71 10.98 -13.24
N LYS A 202 7.39 11.27 -14.35
CA LYS A 202 7.53 10.34 -15.46
C LYS A 202 8.55 9.24 -15.20
N ALA A 203 9.53 9.49 -14.34
CA ALA A 203 10.53 8.48 -13.96
C ALA A 203 9.98 7.42 -12.99
N ASP A 204 8.86 7.70 -12.32
CA ASP A 204 8.21 6.75 -11.42
C ASP A 204 7.29 5.81 -12.22
N PRO A 205 7.59 4.50 -12.27
CA PRO A 205 6.78 3.53 -13.01
C PRO A 205 5.36 3.34 -12.42
N SER A 206 5.13 3.79 -11.18
CA SER A 206 3.82 3.76 -10.53
C SER A 206 2.95 4.97 -10.86
N VAL A 207 3.45 5.92 -11.66
CA VAL A 207 2.73 7.14 -12.07
C VAL A 207 2.38 7.09 -13.55
N ASP A 208 1.13 7.39 -13.86
CA ASP A 208 0.62 7.68 -15.20
C ASP A 208 0.39 9.19 -15.32
N LEU A 209 1.31 9.88 -15.99
CA LEU A 209 1.36 11.34 -16.06
C LEU A 209 0.66 11.88 -17.30
N VAL A 210 -0.37 12.72 -17.10
CA VAL A 210 -0.92 13.62 -18.12
C VAL A 210 -0.41 15.02 -17.84
N HIS A 211 0.38 15.59 -18.75
CA HIS A 211 0.97 16.92 -18.61
C HIS A 211 0.30 17.92 -19.54
N PHE A 212 -0.26 18.96 -18.96
CA PHE A 212 -0.87 20.09 -19.65
C PHE A 212 -0.08 21.38 -19.39
N THR A 213 0.48 21.98 -20.44
CA THR A 213 1.23 23.23 -20.33
C THR A 213 0.46 24.36 -20.99
N ILE A 214 0.24 25.45 -20.26
CA ILE A 214 -0.43 26.67 -20.74
C ILE A 214 0.63 27.60 -21.36
N LEU A 215 1.03 27.33 -22.58
CA LEU A 215 2.15 28.04 -23.23
C LEU A 215 1.78 29.41 -23.82
N ARG A 216 0.54 29.66 -24.23
CA ARG A 216 0.10 30.94 -24.80
C ARG A 216 -1.39 31.20 -24.53
N PRO A 217 -1.76 32.47 -24.26
CA PRO A 217 -3.16 32.89 -24.45
C PRO A 217 -3.49 32.81 -25.96
N PRO A 218 -4.74 32.54 -26.32
CA PRO A 218 -5.18 32.56 -27.72
C PRO A 218 -5.16 33.94 -28.38
N GLU A 219 -4.60 34.94 -27.71
CA GLU A 219 -4.61 36.34 -28.12
C GLU A 219 -3.31 36.78 -28.80
N LYS A 220 -2.88 36.09 -29.86
CA LYS A 220 -2.11 36.76 -30.90
C LYS A 220 -3.01 36.90 -32.13
N GLN A 221 -3.53 38.09 -32.31
CA GLN A 221 -4.19 38.55 -33.56
C GLN A 221 -3.13 38.68 -34.66
N ASP A 222 -2.58 37.59 -35.09
CA ASP A 222 -1.81 37.52 -36.35
C ASP A 222 -2.75 37.02 -37.45
N GLY A 223 -3.83 37.65 -37.76
CA GLY A 223 -4.69 37.43 -38.94
C GLY A 223 -4.91 36.01 -39.48
N THR A 224 -4.28 35.03 -38.91
CA THR A 224 -4.36 33.61 -39.28
C THR A 224 -5.47 32.93 -38.48
N PRO A 225 -6.43 32.29 -39.15
CA PRO A 225 -7.53 31.60 -38.48
C PRO A 225 -6.98 30.58 -37.47
N VAL A 226 -7.47 30.62 -36.21
CA VAL A 226 -7.09 29.69 -35.13
C VAL A 226 -7.22 28.22 -35.52
N ARG A 227 -8.03 27.90 -36.54
CA ARG A 227 -8.22 26.56 -37.08
C ARG A 227 -6.99 26.01 -37.82
N GLU A 228 -6.12 26.88 -38.35
CA GLU A 228 -4.92 26.44 -39.10
C GLU A 228 -3.67 26.32 -38.22
N LEU A 229 -3.70 26.87 -36.98
CA LEU A 229 -2.58 26.85 -36.06
C LEU A 229 -2.68 25.76 -34.97
N SER A 230 -3.85 25.17 -34.79
CA SER A 230 -4.03 24.11 -33.81
C SER A 230 -3.95 22.74 -34.45
N LEU A 231 -2.75 22.21 -34.60
CA LEU A 231 -2.52 20.83 -35.05
C LEU A 231 -3.13 19.79 -34.12
N ILE A 232 -3.34 20.10 -32.84
CA ILE A 232 -4.14 19.30 -31.90
C ILE A 232 -4.68 20.28 -30.83
N ALA A 233 -5.98 20.54 -30.84
CA ALA A 233 -6.65 21.21 -29.71
C ALA A 233 -6.56 20.27 -28.49
N PHE A 234 -5.81 20.69 -27.47
CA PHE A 234 -5.73 19.92 -26.22
C PHE A 234 -7.16 19.75 -25.66
N PRO A 235 -7.59 18.56 -25.26
CA PRO A 235 -8.96 18.27 -24.88
C PRO A 235 -9.28 18.80 -23.45
N ILE A 236 -9.16 20.14 -23.28
CA ILE A 236 -9.36 20.80 -21.97
C ILE A 236 -10.74 20.47 -21.41
N ARG A 237 -11.77 20.50 -22.25
CA ARG A 237 -13.13 20.18 -21.87
C ARG A 237 -13.25 18.75 -21.36
N GLU A 238 -12.68 17.80 -22.07
CA GLU A 238 -12.71 16.38 -21.68
C GLU A 238 -12.02 16.15 -20.35
N LEU A 239 -10.87 16.79 -20.12
CA LEU A 239 -10.11 16.64 -18.88
C LEU A 239 -10.82 17.25 -17.65
N PHE A 240 -11.40 18.45 -17.79
CA PHE A 240 -11.95 19.17 -16.64
C PHE A 240 -13.47 19.03 -16.45
N GLU A 241 -14.18 18.44 -17.41
CA GLU A 241 -15.61 18.15 -17.29
C GLU A 241 -15.90 16.65 -17.15
N THR A 242 -15.22 15.77 -17.89
CA THR A 242 -15.61 14.36 -18.01
C THR A 242 -14.65 13.42 -17.29
N LYS A 243 -13.33 13.66 -17.43
CA LYS A 243 -12.28 12.74 -16.96
C LYS A 243 -11.57 13.20 -15.67
N LEU A 244 -12.07 14.24 -15.02
CA LEU A 244 -11.40 14.78 -13.83
C LEU A 244 -11.35 13.76 -12.70
N THR A 245 -12.38 12.94 -12.55
CA THR A 245 -12.47 11.88 -11.55
C THR A 245 -11.57 10.68 -11.82
N ASP A 246 -11.01 10.58 -13.03
CA ASP A 246 -10.06 9.52 -13.37
C ASP A 246 -8.66 9.78 -12.79
N PHE A 247 -8.38 11.00 -12.32
CA PHE A 247 -7.10 11.37 -11.73
C PHE A 247 -7.11 11.19 -10.22
N ASP A 248 -5.97 10.71 -9.68
CA ASP A 248 -5.75 10.61 -8.24
C ASP A 248 -5.19 11.90 -7.66
N LEU A 249 -4.43 12.66 -8.48
CA LEU A 249 -3.81 13.92 -8.07
C LEU A 249 -3.80 14.93 -9.22
N ILE A 250 -4.18 16.17 -8.90
CA ILE A 250 -4.00 17.33 -9.77
C ILE A 250 -2.88 18.20 -9.20
N ILE A 251 -1.90 18.56 -10.02
CA ILE A 251 -0.82 19.48 -9.64
C ILE A 251 -0.95 20.75 -10.46
N PHE A 252 -1.11 21.89 -9.76
CA PHE A 252 -0.95 23.21 -10.37
C PHE A 252 0.45 23.73 -10.09
N ASP A 253 1.31 23.76 -11.13
CA ASP A 253 2.65 24.30 -11.04
C ASP A 253 2.73 25.70 -11.66
N ARG A 254 3.03 26.74 -10.84
CA ARG A 254 3.08 28.15 -11.25
C ARG A 254 1.86 28.60 -12.06
N TYR A 255 0.68 28.10 -11.69
CA TYR A 255 -0.53 28.49 -12.40
C TYR A 255 -0.82 29.97 -12.23
N ARG A 256 -1.11 30.63 -13.35
CA ARG A 256 -1.56 32.02 -13.43
C ARG A 256 -2.89 32.09 -14.17
N ARG A 257 -3.85 32.83 -13.63
CA ARG A 257 -5.14 33.03 -14.28
C ARG A 257 -5.00 33.88 -15.53
N ARG A 258 -5.16 33.28 -16.69
CA ARG A 258 -5.08 33.91 -18.03
C ARG A 258 -6.34 33.69 -18.86
N GLY A 259 -7.46 33.30 -18.27
CA GLY A 259 -8.71 33.05 -18.97
C GLY A 259 -8.76 31.73 -19.77
N VAL A 260 -7.71 30.90 -19.72
CA VAL A 260 -7.65 29.60 -20.43
C VAL A 260 -8.58 28.58 -19.80
N LEU A 261 -8.68 28.58 -18.47
CA LEU A 261 -9.63 27.73 -17.75
C LEU A 261 -10.82 28.57 -17.28
N PRO A 262 -12.04 28.27 -17.75
CA PRO A 262 -13.28 28.89 -17.28
C PRO A 262 -13.53 28.64 -15.79
N GLN A 263 -14.32 29.49 -15.15
CA GLN A 263 -14.64 29.34 -13.72
C GLN A 263 -15.34 28.01 -13.40
N SER A 264 -16.14 27.47 -14.33
CA SER A 264 -16.81 26.17 -14.19
C SER A 264 -15.84 25.03 -13.94
N TYR A 265 -14.64 25.06 -14.52
CA TYR A 265 -13.64 24.01 -14.32
C TYR A 265 -13.05 24.04 -12.92
N PHE A 266 -12.85 25.25 -12.36
CA PHE A 266 -12.43 25.36 -10.96
C PHE A 266 -13.50 24.87 -9.99
N ILE A 267 -14.79 25.09 -10.29
CA ILE A 267 -15.91 24.53 -9.51
C ILE A 267 -15.88 22.99 -9.59
N ASN A 268 -15.61 22.41 -10.76
CA ASN A 268 -15.49 20.97 -10.90
C ASN A 268 -14.31 20.41 -10.10
N ILE A 269 -13.17 21.13 -10.06
CA ILE A 269 -12.01 20.74 -9.26
C ILE A 269 -12.34 20.81 -7.76
N VAL A 270 -13.05 21.83 -7.28
CA VAL A 270 -13.51 21.91 -5.88
C VAL A 270 -14.37 20.69 -5.53
N ARG A 271 -15.32 20.34 -6.42
CA ARG A 271 -16.16 19.15 -6.22
C ARG A 271 -15.36 17.87 -6.23
N TYR A 272 -14.42 17.72 -7.17
CA TYR A 272 -13.50 16.59 -7.23
C TYR A 272 -12.72 16.41 -5.92
N ILE A 273 -12.17 17.50 -5.37
CA ILE A 273 -11.47 17.49 -4.08
C ILE A 273 -12.42 17.07 -2.96
N SER A 274 -13.60 17.69 -2.83
CA SER A 274 -14.54 17.37 -1.76
C SER A 274 -14.97 15.90 -1.77
N ASN A 275 -14.94 15.23 -2.92
CA ASN A 275 -15.31 13.83 -3.12
C ASN A 275 -14.11 12.85 -3.06
N GLY A 276 -12.97 13.26 -2.51
CA GLY A 276 -11.83 12.35 -2.28
C GLY A 276 -10.60 12.60 -3.13
N GLY A 277 -10.66 13.47 -4.13
CA GLY A 277 -9.52 13.82 -4.98
C GLY A 277 -8.43 14.60 -4.26
N ALA A 278 -7.22 14.65 -4.84
CA ALA A 278 -6.11 15.39 -4.27
C ALA A 278 -5.65 16.54 -5.16
N LEU A 279 -5.28 17.67 -4.55
CA LEU A 279 -4.71 18.84 -5.20
C LEU A 279 -3.37 19.23 -4.57
N LEU A 280 -2.36 19.46 -5.40
CA LEU A 280 -1.11 20.12 -5.01
C LEU A 280 -0.98 21.46 -5.76
N GLY A 281 -0.95 22.56 -5.04
CA GLY A 281 -0.58 23.88 -5.58
C GLY A 281 0.90 24.17 -5.31
N ALA A 282 1.77 24.09 -6.31
CA ALA A 282 3.14 24.59 -6.24
C ALA A 282 3.15 26.01 -6.82
N VAL A 283 3.02 27.01 -5.95
CA VAL A 283 2.72 28.37 -6.39
C VAL A 283 3.98 29.23 -6.58
N GLY A 284 3.91 30.11 -7.57
CA GLY A 284 4.95 31.10 -7.85
C GLY A 284 4.47 32.53 -7.60
N PRO A 285 5.23 33.56 -8.04
CA PRO A 285 4.94 34.99 -7.78
C PRO A 285 3.52 35.42 -8.17
N ALA A 286 2.91 34.81 -9.20
CA ALA A 286 1.55 35.12 -9.61
C ALA A 286 0.51 34.88 -8.49
N PHE A 287 0.81 34.02 -7.51
CA PHE A 287 -0.08 33.73 -6.39
C PHE A 287 -0.29 34.95 -5.49
N ALA A 288 0.72 35.82 -5.37
CA ALA A 288 0.65 37.07 -4.63
C ALA A 288 -0.02 38.20 -5.40
N THR A 289 -0.54 37.98 -6.61
CA THR A 289 -1.11 39.04 -7.47
C THR A 289 -2.61 38.82 -7.71
N PRO A 290 -3.33 39.81 -8.30
CA PRO A 290 -4.73 39.62 -8.71
C PRO A 290 -4.96 38.49 -9.72
N LEU A 291 -3.91 38.00 -10.35
CA LEU A 291 -3.95 36.83 -11.28
C LEU A 291 -3.79 35.50 -10.56
N SER A 292 -3.84 35.50 -9.25
CA SER A 292 -3.74 34.32 -8.39
C SER A 292 -4.85 33.31 -8.68
N VAL A 293 -4.51 32.03 -8.58
CA VAL A 293 -5.49 30.95 -8.50
C VAL A 293 -6.41 31.07 -7.28
N TYR A 294 -5.96 31.75 -6.22
CA TYR A 294 -6.76 32.08 -5.05
C TYR A 294 -7.96 33.01 -5.39
N GLN A 295 -7.91 33.77 -6.50
CA GLN A 295 -9.02 34.59 -7.02
C GLN A 295 -9.99 33.76 -7.91
N THR A 296 -10.03 32.45 -7.75
CA THR A 296 -10.95 31.52 -8.43
C THR A 296 -11.79 30.77 -7.38
N PRO A 297 -12.77 29.95 -7.77
CA PRO A 297 -13.49 29.08 -6.83
C PRO A 297 -12.59 28.16 -5.98
N LEU A 298 -11.34 27.90 -6.39
CA LEU A 298 -10.38 27.13 -5.59
C LEU A 298 -10.03 27.78 -4.24
N LYS A 299 -10.33 29.07 -4.05
CA LYS A 299 -10.24 29.73 -2.75
C LYS A 299 -10.94 28.94 -1.63
N ALA A 300 -12.02 28.23 -1.95
CA ALA A 300 -12.79 27.47 -0.96
C ALA A 300 -12.03 26.25 -0.40
N VAL A 301 -10.93 25.83 -1.04
CA VAL A 301 -10.17 24.62 -0.67
C VAL A 301 -8.67 24.87 -0.47
N ILE A 302 -8.16 26.04 -0.83
CA ILE A 302 -6.75 26.41 -0.64
C ILE A 302 -6.53 26.84 0.81
N PRO A 303 -5.58 26.19 1.57
CA PRO A 303 -5.41 26.41 3.00
C PRO A 303 -4.70 27.71 3.38
N GLY A 304 -4.13 28.43 2.41
CA GLY A 304 -3.35 29.67 2.67
C GLY A 304 -3.79 30.85 1.82
N ARG A 305 -4.01 31.99 2.45
CA ARG A 305 -4.34 33.26 1.80
C ARG A 305 -3.08 34.07 1.49
N PRO A 306 -2.78 34.41 0.22
CA PRO A 306 -1.63 35.23 -0.09
C PRO A 306 -1.77 36.62 0.51
N THR A 307 -0.68 37.15 1.10
CA THR A 307 -0.63 38.52 1.65
C THR A 307 -0.35 39.58 0.57
N GLY A 308 0.07 39.14 -0.62
CA GLY A 308 0.50 40.04 -1.70
C GLY A 308 2.03 40.23 -1.74
N GLU A 309 2.78 39.62 -0.82
CA GLU A 309 4.24 39.74 -0.73
C GLU A 309 4.95 38.51 -1.33
N VAL A 310 6.04 38.76 -2.05
CA VAL A 310 6.99 37.71 -2.54
C VAL A 310 8.31 37.95 -1.81
N ILE A 311 8.75 36.96 -1.05
CA ILE A 311 9.98 37.02 -0.28
C ILE A 311 11.13 36.44 -1.13
N GLU A 312 12.02 37.29 -1.59
CA GLU A 312 13.22 36.89 -2.36
C GLU A 312 14.46 36.88 -1.45
N GLN A 313 14.56 35.81 -0.67
CA GLN A 313 15.67 35.58 0.26
C GLN A 313 16.10 34.12 0.21
N GLY A 314 17.41 33.86 0.33
CA GLY A 314 17.93 32.50 0.40
C GLY A 314 17.66 31.86 1.75
N PHE A 315 16.97 30.72 1.75
CA PHE A 315 16.63 29.93 2.95
C PHE A 315 16.73 28.43 2.67
N ARG A 316 16.75 27.64 3.72
CA ARG A 316 16.52 26.19 3.61
C ARG A 316 15.13 25.88 4.20
N PRO A 317 14.30 25.10 3.50
CA PRO A 317 13.06 24.61 4.08
C PRO A 317 13.31 23.87 5.40
N MET A 318 12.51 24.08 6.41
CA MET A 318 12.59 23.46 7.73
C MET A 318 11.30 22.69 8.00
N LEU A 319 11.37 21.57 8.69
CA LEU A 319 10.18 20.93 9.21
C LEU A 319 9.62 21.72 10.39
N SER A 320 8.30 21.83 10.48
CA SER A 320 7.65 22.28 11.71
C SER A 320 7.63 21.15 12.74
N THR A 321 7.33 21.43 14.00
CA THR A 321 7.17 20.39 15.03
C THR A 321 6.09 19.36 14.68
N LEU A 322 5.05 19.80 13.95
CA LEU A 322 4.03 18.88 13.42
C LEU A 322 4.55 18.11 12.21
N GLY A 323 5.36 18.75 11.36
CA GLY A 323 5.96 18.14 10.18
C GLY A 323 6.95 17.01 10.51
N GLU A 324 7.63 17.08 11.66
CA GLU A 324 8.51 16.00 12.14
C GLU A 324 7.77 14.69 12.41
N ARG A 325 6.46 14.76 12.65
CA ARG A 325 5.60 13.60 12.97
C ARG A 325 4.55 13.31 11.90
N HIS A 326 4.44 14.18 10.89
CA HIS A 326 3.41 14.01 9.86
C HIS A 326 3.85 12.97 8.83
N PRO A 327 2.99 12.01 8.42
CA PRO A 327 3.36 10.93 7.50
C PRO A 327 3.96 11.37 6.17
N VAL A 328 3.62 12.59 5.68
CA VAL A 328 4.16 13.14 4.43
C VAL A 328 5.61 13.62 4.58
N THR A 329 6.04 14.00 5.78
CA THR A 329 7.32 14.70 5.98
C THR A 329 8.24 14.07 7.02
N ALA A 330 7.73 13.14 7.86
CA ALA A 330 8.49 12.53 8.96
C ALA A 330 9.73 11.74 8.49
N GLU A 331 9.63 11.10 7.32
CA GLU A 331 10.70 10.25 6.77
C GLU A 331 11.50 10.92 5.64
N LEU A 332 11.42 12.25 5.53
CA LEU A 332 12.21 12.95 4.51
C LEU A 332 13.70 12.79 4.74
N ALA A 333 14.38 12.16 3.77
CA ALA A 333 15.83 11.96 3.81
C ALA A 333 16.57 13.30 3.98
N GLY A 334 17.44 13.39 4.97
CA GLY A 334 18.18 14.62 5.27
C GLY A 334 17.46 15.59 6.21
N ALA A 335 16.30 15.23 6.78
CA ALA A 335 15.66 15.96 7.85
C ALA A 335 16.39 15.75 9.19
N SER A 336 17.59 16.30 9.34
CA SER A 336 18.31 16.27 10.61
C SER A 336 17.95 17.50 11.45
N ASN A 337 17.81 17.29 12.78
CA ASN A 337 17.46 18.33 13.74
C ASN A 337 18.35 19.57 13.60
N GLY A 338 17.79 20.67 13.11
CA GLY A 338 18.40 21.98 13.07
C GLY A 338 19.18 22.37 11.80
N SER A 339 19.57 21.43 10.94
CA SER A 339 20.24 21.76 9.66
C SER A 339 19.92 20.73 8.58
N PRO A 340 18.84 20.93 7.81
CA PRO A 340 18.44 20.00 6.75
C PRO A 340 19.52 19.83 5.68
N GLY A 341 19.70 18.60 5.18
CA GLY A 341 20.68 18.25 4.16
C GLY A 341 20.30 18.66 2.73
N TRP A 342 19.09 19.14 2.50
CA TRP A 342 18.64 19.57 1.17
C TRP A 342 19.05 20.99 0.80
N GLY A 343 18.84 21.38 -0.47
CA GLY A 343 19.30 22.62 -1.06
C GLY A 343 18.65 23.89 -0.53
N ARG A 344 19.28 25.03 -0.85
CA ARG A 344 18.73 26.34 -0.54
C ARG A 344 17.75 26.78 -1.61
N TRP A 345 16.64 27.35 -1.17
CA TRP A 345 15.65 28.03 -2.01
C TRP A 345 15.84 29.54 -1.88
N PHE A 346 15.39 30.27 -2.87
CA PHE A 346 15.67 31.72 -2.96
C PHE A 346 14.41 32.57 -3.07
N ARG A 347 13.23 31.91 -3.08
CA ARG A 347 11.97 32.62 -3.16
C ARG A 347 10.86 31.82 -2.48
N MET A 348 10.02 32.49 -1.77
CA MET A 348 8.74 32.00 -1.28
C MET A 348 7.65 33.04 -1.37
N ILE A 349 6.40 32.63 -1.38
CA ILE A 349 5.24 33.48 -1.37
C ILE A 349 4.76 33.60 0.07
N ASP A 350 4.57 34.81 0.53
CA ASP A 350 4.00 35.03 1.86
C ASP A 350 2.50 34.77 1.86
N ALA A 351 2.05 33.97 2.84
CA ALA A 351 0.65 33.63 3.00
C ALA A 351 0.29 33.42 4.47
N GLU A 352 -0.91 33.83 4.84
CA GLU A 352 -1.51 33.53 6.11
C GLU A 352 -2.21 32.18 6.06
N ALA A 353 -1.97 31.32 7.04
CA ALA A 353 -2.67 30.05 7.15
C ALA A 353 -4.14 30.30 7.55
N GLU A 354 -5.09 29.92 6.73
CA GLU A 354 -6.53 30.00 7.01
C GLU A 354 -7.09 28.68 7.54
N SER A 355 -6.52 27.55 7.09
CA SER A 355 -6.92 26.22 7.52
C SER A 355 -5.75 25.22 7.41
N GLY A 356 -5.99 23.99 7.84
CA GLY A 356 -5.03 22.90 7.71
C GLY A 356 -3.82 23.00 8.63
N THR A 357 -2.75 22.31 8.24
CA THR A 357 -1.53 22.17 9.06
C THR A 357 -0.30 22.59 8.28
N THR A 358 0.52 23.47 8.85
CA THR A 358 1.83 23.80 8.31
C THR A 358 2.84 22.74 8.71
N VAL A 359 3.31 21.97 7.75
CA VAL A 359 4.30 20.88 7.95
C VAL A 359 5.73 21.30 7.62
N MET A 360 5.92 22.32 6.77
CA MET A 360 7.22 22.94 6.51
C MET A 360 7.16 24.45 6.59
N GLN A 361 8.27 25.03 7.01
CA GLN A 361 8.47 26.44 7.20
C GLN A 361 9.64 26.97 6.34
N GLY A 362 9.52 28.22 5.93
CA GLY A 362 10.56 28.92 5.19
C GLY A 362 11.17 30.05 6.00
N VAL A 363 11.35 31.23 5.34
CA VAL A 363 11.95 32.43 5.94
C VAL A 363 11.19 32.85 7.22
N GLN A 364 11.93 33.05 8.31
CA GLN A 364 11.38 33.49 9.61
C GLN A 364 10.23 32.62 10.16
N GLY A 365 10.24 31.32 9.86
CA GLY A 365 9.20 30.41 10.33
C GLY A 365 7.85 30.54 9.62
N ARG A 366 7.77 31.30 8.52
CA ARG A 366 6.55 31.46 7.72
C ARG A 366 6.16 30.13 7.06
N PRO A 367 4.86 29.88 6.85
CA PRO A 367 4.38 28.66 6.19
C PRO A 367 5.03 28.47 4.81
N LEU A 368 5.51 27.25 4.53
CA LEU A 368 6.06 26.88 3.22
C LEU A 368 5.28 25.74 2.58
N LEU A 369 4.96 24.70 3.34
CA LEU A 369 4.08 23.62 2.91
C LEU A 369 2.94 23.48 3.92
N GLN A 370 1.74 23.66 3.41
CA GLN A 370 0.50 23.50 4.17
C GLN A 370 -0.29 22.31 3.63
N LEU A 371 -0.84 21.52 4.51
CA LEU A 371 -1.67 20.35 4.18
C LEU A 371 -3.04 20.52 4.82
N ASP A 372 -4.09 20.22 4.08
CA ASP A 372 -5.45 20.28 4.57
C ASP A 372 -6.30 19.10 4.07
N ARG A 373 -7.40 18.84 4.76
CA ARG A 373 -8.38 17.84 4.41
C ARG A 373 -9.73 18.52 4.19
N ILE A 374 -10.24 18.45 2.97
CA ILE A 374 -11.48 19.10 2.57
C ILE A 374 -12.49 18.02 2.15
N GLY A 375 -13.52 17.79 3.00
CA GLY A 375 -14.40 16.64 2.81
C GLY A 375 -13.61 15.33 2.90
N GLU A 376 -13.68 14.51 1.87
CA GLU A 376 -12.90 13.27 1.76
C GLU A 376 -11.53 13.48 1.08
N GLY A 377 -11.31 14.63 0.46
CA GLY A 377 -10.11 14.94 -0.32
C GLY A 377 -8.98 15.57 0.47
N ARG A 378 -7.88 15.82 -0.24
CA ARG A 378 -6.64 16.35 0.34
C ARG A 378 -6.10 17.48 -0.48
N VAL A 379 -5.61 18.52 0.19
CA VAL A 379 -5.00 19.67 -0.46
C VAL A 379 -3.63 19.92 0.13
N ALA A 380 -2.66 20.14 -0.75
CA ALA A 380 -1.32 20.60 -0.38
C ALA A 380 -1.05 21.93 -1.08
N LEU A 381 -0.55 22.90 -0.33
CA LEU A 381 -0.12 24.20 -0.84
C LEU A 381 1.36 24.38 -0.54
N LEU A 382 2.18 24.35 -1.59
CA LEU A 382 3.61 24.66 -1.53
C LEU A 382 3.83 26.11 -1.96
N LEU A 383 4.20 26.95 -1.02
CA LEU A 383 4.34 28.41 -1.18
C LEU A 383 5.68 28.83 -1.80
N SER A 384 6.17 28.01 -2.74
CA SER A 384 7.37 28.29 -3.54
C SER A 384 7.36 27.47 -4.83
N ASP A 385 7.91 28.06 -5.87
CA ASP A 385 8.21 27.40 -7.16
C ASP A 385 9.66 26.86 -7.24
N HIS A 386 10.38 26.85 -6.12
CA HIS A 386 11.78 26.44 -6.06
C HIS A 386 12.01 24.99 -5.60
N ALA A 387 10.97 24.13 -5.59
CA ALA A 387 11.08 22.72 -5.23
C ALA A 387 12.15 21.95 -6.02
N TRP A 388 12.45 22.38 -7.23
CA TRP A 388 13.50 21.81 -8.07
C TRP A 388 14.94 21.97 -7.52
N LEU A 389 15.14 22.85 -6.53
CA LEU A 389 16.41 23.02 -5.82
C LEU A 389 16.59 22.05 -4.66
N TRP A 390 15.60 21.19 -4.39
CA TRP A 390 15.62 20.28 -3.25
C TRP A 390 16.87 19.41 -3.18
N ALA A 391 17.29 18.85 -4.31
CA ALA A 391 18.42 17.92 -4.40
C ALA A 391 19.77 18.58 -4.77
N ARG A 392 19.89 19.91 -4.60
CA ARG A 392 21.11 20.65 -4.98
C ARG A 392 21.88 21.18 -3.81
#